data_97bf87137ef45db63979ffa2d1681b77
#
_entry.id   97bf87137ef45db63979ffa2d1681b77
#
_cell.length_a   1.000
_cell.length_b   1.000
_cell.length_c   1.000
_cell.angle_alpha   90.00
_cell.angle_beta   90.00
_cell.angle_gamma   90.00
#
_symmetry.space_group_name_H-M   'P 1'
#
loop_
_entity.id
_entity.type
_entity.pdbx_description
1 polymer ?
#
loop_
_entity_poly.entity_id
_entity_poly.type
_entity_poly.pdbx_seq_one_letter_code
_entity_poly.pdbx_strand_id
1 'polypeptide(L)'
;MNAVQRIGKLLNPSSIAIVGASPAPNKLAGQLIPALREGGYEGAIYPVNPRYQEVAGLRCFASVGDIPDEVDHCVIVVGKERVPQVLRDCCAKQVPGASIYISGYAEASGDGREAQRALEEAASALTFIGPNCMGFSNLTARVMAAPSAVLKRAEGVGDVALVSQSGGLAYATMAYYAQRDGLGFSHIVNTGNSAGVSYSDLIEYMFQDPATRVVLAVAEAERAACEVIDAVHRLGLRKPVVLLKLGRGQTGTRMALSHTGSLAGDYRLVRDVAEQHGIACADDVDQVLGLCELLRHGFGAEHAEGIASLCISGGNITLFADQADAHGLGFAELDAATEARLTAVLPDYISVHNPIDITALGYENPALHADVLDVLLTDAAVRTVVPILTTVDDYTEVCRLLADVRARTRCAMIALWNGGSYETRSREILREAAIPVFHS
;
A
#
# COMPACT_ATOMS: atom_id res chain seq x y z
N MET A 1 -28.17 6.04 -4.01
CA MET A 1 -26.73 6.01 -4.35
C MET A 1 -26.26 4.56 -4.39
N ASN A 2 -25.41 4.19 -5.36
CA ASN A 2 -24.74 2.89 -5.36
C ASN A 2 -23.56 2.86 -4.36
N ALA A 3 -22.91 1.69 -4.17
CA ALA A 3 -21.80 1.53 -3.22
C ALA A 3 -20.64 2.48 -3.52
N VAL A 4 -20.23 2.57 -4.79
CA VAL A 4 -19.11 3.46 -5.23
C VAL A 4 -19.38 4.93 -4.92
N GLN A 5 -20.61 5.40 -5.14
CA GLN A 5 -20.99 6.78 -4.82
C GLN A 5 -20.99 7.05 -3.33
N ARG A 6 -21.41 6.08 -2.50
CA ARG A 6 -21.35 6.21 -1.04
C ARG A 6 -19.93 6.26 -0.54
N ILE A 7 -19.08 5.34 -1.00
CA ILE A 7 -17.66 5.32 -0.64
C ILE A 7 -16.94 6.58 -1.12
N GLY A 8 -17.25 7.05 -2.34
CA GLY A 8 -16.68 8.29 -2.88
C GLY A 8 -17.00 9.51 -1.99
N LYS A 9 -18.23 9.65 -1.50
CA LYS A 9 -18.59 10.71 -0.54
C LYS A 9 -17.90 10.53 0.80
N LEU A 10 -17.78 9.30 1.29
CA LEU A 10 -17.10 8.99 2.54
C LEU A 10 -15.63 9.41 2.52
N LEU A 11 -14.92 9.12 1.41
CA LEU A 11 -13.47 9.33 1.29
C LEU A 11 -13.08 10.71 0.71
N ASN A 12 -14.04 11.49 0.22
CA ASN A 12 -13.83 12.84 -0.34
C ASN A 12 -14.76 13.88 0.29
N PRO A 13 -14.77 14.04 1.62
CA PRO A 13 -15.62 15.01 2.27
C PRO A 13 -15.12 16.45 2.02
N SER A 14 -16.03 17.38 1.77
CA SER A 14 -15.76 18.82 1.72
C SER A 14 -15.86 19.45 3.11
N SER A 15 -16.45 18.75 4.07
CA SER A 15 -16.56 19.21 5.47
C SER A 15 -16.46 18.03 6.44
N ILE A 16 -15.72 18.24 7.54
CA ILE A 16 -15.47 17.21 8.57
C ILE A 16 -15.80 17.73 9.95
N ALA A 17 -16.72 17.07 10.66
CA ALA A 17 -16.95 17.30 12.08
C ALA A 17 -16.14 16.31 12.92
N ILE A 18 -15.42 16.81 13.94
CA ILE A 18 -14.64 15.97 14.87
C ILE A 18 -15.35 15.94 16.21
N VAL A 19 -16.12 14.86 16.45
CA VAL A 19 -16.93 14.70 17.65
C VAL A 19 -16.09 14.10 18.78
N GLY A 20 -15.93 14.87 19.84
CA GLY A 20 -15.01 14.61 20.94
C GLY A 20 -13.68 15.38 20.79
N ALA A 21 -13.63 16.37 19.90
CA ALA A 21 -12.43 17.20 19.68
C ALA A 21 -11.80 17.68 20.99
N SER A 22 -10.49 17.72 21.04
CA SER A 22 -9.72 18.07 22.25
C SER A 22 -8.54 18.97 21.91
N PRO A 23 -8.19 19.96 22.75
CA PRO A 23 -6.97 20.72 22.59
C PRO A 23 -5.71 19.96 23.02
N ALA A 24 -5.83 18.80 23.64
CA ALA A 24 -4.71 18.03 24.18
C ALA A 24 -3.98 17.26 23.08
N PRO A 25 -2.73 17.61 22.71
CA PRO A 25 -2.01 17.01 21.57
C PRO A 25 -1.61 15.54 21.80
N ASN A 26 -1.55 15.10 23.04
CA ASN A 26 -1.25 13.71 23.43
C ASN A 26 -2.49 12.79 23.35
N LYS A 27 -3.66 13.32 23.05
CA LYS A 27 -4.88 12.54 22.82
C LYS A 27 -5.12 12.38 21.32
N LEU A 28 -5.65 11.22 20.94
CA LEU A 28 -6.04 10.92 19.56
C LEU A 28 -6.91 12.02 18.95
N ALA A 29 -7.94 12.47 19.69
CA ALA A 29 -8.82 13.56 19.25
C ALA A 29 -8.12 14.92 19.07
N GLY A 30 -6.98 15.13 19.75
CA GLY A 30 -6.20 16.36 19.62
C GLY A 30 -5.24 16.35 18.42
N GLN A 31 -5.00 15.19 17.82
CA GLN A 31 -4.10 15.05 16.68
C GLN A 31 -4.82 15.21 15.33
N LEU A 32 -6.15 15.07 15.28
CA LEU A 32 -6.91 15.03 14.03
C LEU A 32 -6.94 16.37 13.29
N ILE A 33 -7.17 17.50 13.99
CA ILE A 33 -7.17 18.81 13.35
C ILE A 33 -5.78 19.16 12.81
N PRO A 34 -4.69 19.00 13.57
CA PRO A 34 -3.34 19.14 13.04
C PRO A 34 -3.07 18.24 11.82
N ALA A 35 -3.44 16.96 11.87
CA ALA A 35 -3.23 16.04 10.77
C ALA A 35 -3.94 16.47 9.47
N LEU A 36 -5.20 16.91 9.56
CA LEU A 36 -5.95 17.44 8.41
C LEU A 36 -5.26 18.69 7.83
N ARG A 37 -4.89 19.66 8.67
CA ARG A 37 -4.24 20.90 8.23
C ARG A 37 -2.85 20.66 7.65
N GLU A 38 -2.02 19.88 8.33
CA GLU A 38 -0.67 19.52 7.86
C GLU A 38 -0.72 18.68 6.58
N GLY A 39 -1.76 17.86 6.40
CA GLY A 39 -2.05 17.11 5.17
C GLY A 39 -2.54 17.97 4.02
N GLY A 40 -2.84 19.25 4.26
CA GLY A 40 -3.32 20.20 3.24
C GLY A 40 -4.81 20.11 2.95
N TYR A 41 -5.63 19.64 3.89
CA TYR A 41 -7.08 19.64 3.74
C TYR A 41 -7.64 21.07 3.70
N GLU A 42 -8.34 21.41 2.62
CA GLU A 42 -8.90 22.72 2.35
C GLU A 42 -10.39 22.84 2.74
N GLY A 43 -11.03 21.73 3.09
CA GLY A 43 -12.43 21.68 3.49
C GLY A 43 -12.69 22.24 4.88
N ALA A 44 -13.96 22.44 5.22
CA ALA A 44 -14.37 22.96 6.52
C ALA A 44 -14.14 21.92 7.63
N ILE A 45 -13.60 22.36 8.78
CA ILE A 45 -13.37 21.53 9.96
C ILE A 45 -14.20 22.08 11.12
N TYR A 46 -15.06 21.26 11.69
CA TYR A 46 -15.95 21.60 12.80
C TYR A 46 -15.62 20.79 14.05
N PRO A 47 -14.86 21.34 15.01
CA PRO A 47 -14.70 20.71 16.32
C PRO A 47 -16.05 20.63 17.05
N VAL A 48 -16.37 19.47 17.63
CA VAL A 48 -17.59 19.24 18.40
C VAL A 48 -17.25 18.70 19.79
N ASN A 49 -17.48 19.51 20.82
CA ASN A 49 -17.33 19.10 22.22
C ASN A 49 -18.02 20.14 23.13
N PRO A 50 -19.00 19.74 23.98
CA PRO A 50 -19.73 20.69 24.84
C PRO A 50 -18.87 21.34 25.92
N ARG A 51 -17.61 20.92 26.12
CA ARG A 51 -16.70 21.47 27.15
C ARG A 51 -15.86 22.65 26.68
N TYR A 52 -15.82 22.91 25.36
CA TYR A 52 -14.93 23.90 24.77
C TYR A 52 -15.72 24.85 23.88
N GLN A 53 -15.33 26.11 23.85
CA GLN A 53 -15.84 27.12 22.90
C GLN A 53 -14.95 27.18 21.64
N GLU A 54 -13.68 26.80 21.80
CA GLU A 54 -12.69 26.80 20.73
C GLU A 54 -11.72 25.62 20.88
N VAL A 55 -11.31 25.00 19.76
CA VAL A 55 -10.27 23.99 19.70
C VAL A 55 -9.41 24.24 18.48
N ALA A 56 -8.09 24.35 18.67
CA ALA A 56 -7.09 24.60 17.62
C ALA A 56 -7.38 25.85 16.77
N GLY A 57 -7.91 26.92 17.38
CA GLY A 57 -8.26 28.16 16.71
C GLY A 57 -9.57 28.10 15.90
N LEU A 58 -10.37 27.04 16.07
CA LEU A 58 -11.67 26.88 15.41
C LEU A 58 -12.80 26.93 16.43
N ARG A 59 -13.92 27.57 16.07
CA ARG A 59 -15.14 27.56 16.88
C ARG A 59 -15.56 26.11 17.14
N CYS A 60 -15.81 25.77 18.40
CA CYS A 60 -16.26 24.45 18.83
C CYS A 60 -17.77 24.49 19.10
N PHE A 61 -18.47 23.47 18.56
CA PHE A 61 -19.93 23.34 18.71
C PHE A 61 -20.24 22.33 19.82
N ALA A 62 -21.39 22.47 20.49
CA ALA A 62 -21.77 21.57 21.58
C ALA A 62 -22.21 20.18 21.04
N SER A 63 -22.89 20.15 19.90
CA SER A 63 -23.35 18.94 19.20
C SER A 63 -23.18 19.08 17.68
N VAL A 64 -23.34 17.97 16.95
CA VAL A 64 -23.35 17.96 15.48
C VAL A 64 -24.53 18.78 14.95
N GLY A 65 -25.68 18.76 15.65
CA GLY A 65 -26.88 19.52 15.27
C GLY A 65 -26.70 21.03 15.34
N ASP A 66 -25.79 21.54 16.18
CA ASP A 66 -25.53 22.99 16.34
C ASP A 66 -24.64 23.57 15.22
N ILE A 67 -24.03 22.75 14.38
CA ILE A 67 -23.25 23.20 13.22
C ILE A 67 -24.23 23.78 12.19
N PRO A 68 -24.09 25.08 11.79
CA PRO A 68 -25.05 25.68 10.87
C PRO A 68 -24.97 25.13 9.45
N ASP A 69 -23.79 24.69 9.04
CA ASP A 69 -23.49 24.24 7.69
C ASP A 69 -23.75 22.72 7.50
N GLU A 70 -23.72 22.26 6.26
CA GLU A 70 -23.73 20.84 5.94
C GLU A 70 -22.42 20.17 6.39
N VAL A 71 -22.53 18.92 6.84
CA VAL A 71 -21.39 18.10 7.26
C VAL A 71 -21.36 16.83 6.44
N ASP A 72 -20.25 16.60 5.70
CA ASP A 72 -20.09 15.42 4.87
C ASP A 72 -19.59 14.20 5.65
N HIS A 73 -18.75 14.43 6.68
CA HIS A 73 -18.15 13.34 7.44
C HIS A 73 -18.03 13.67 8.92
N CYS A 74 -18.39 12.71 9.78
CA CYS A 74 -18.17 12.80 11.22
C CYS A 74 -17.08 11.83 11.68
N VAL A 75 -15.98 12.37 12.22
CA VAL A 75 -14.99 11.59 12.96
C VAL A 75 -15.41 11.51 14.42
N ILE A 76 -15.70 10.26 14.91
CA ILE A 76 -16.29 10.05 16.23
C ILE A 76 -15.24 9.49 17.19
N VAL A 77 -14.83 10.31 18.19
CA VAL A 77 -13.80 9.99 19.18
C VAL A 77 -14.35 10.28 20.60
N VAL A 78 -15.50 9.73 20.91
CA VAL A 78 -16.15 9.85 22.23
C VAL A 78 -16.26 8.48 22.89
N GLY A 79 -16.48 8.43 24.20
CA GLY A 79 -16.68 7.16 24.90
C GLY A 79 -17.80 6.33 24.28
N LYS A 80 -17.64 4.99 24.31
CA LYS A 80 -18.52 3.96 23.72
C LYS A 80 -20.02 4.25 23.98
N GLU A 81 -20.36 4.67 25.19
CA GLU A 81 -21.73 4.90 25.65
C GLU A 81 -22.42 6.08 24.92
N ARG A 82 -21.63 7.00 24.37
CA ARG A 82 -22.15 8.17 23.64
C ARG A 82 -22.28 7.96 22.15
N VAL A 83 -21.56 6.98 21.59
CA VAL A 83 -21.52 6.75 20.13
C VAL A 83 -22.93 6.55 19.54
N PRO A 84 -23.86 5.75 20.12
CA PRO A 84 -25.19 5.59 19.55
C PRO A 84 -25.99 6.90 19.45
N GLN A 85 -25.84 7.79 20.44
CA GLN A 85 -26.51 9.08 20.38
C GLN A 85 -25.92 9.99 19.31
N VAL A 86 -24.59 10.06 19.22
CA VAL A 86 -23.90 10.82 18.17
C VAL A 86 -24.30 10.33 16.78
N LEU A 87 -24.42 9.03 16.56
CA LEU A 87 -24.88 8.46 15.29
C LEU A 87 -26.32 8.88 14.95
N ARG A 88 -27.24 8.90 15.94
CA ARG A 88 -28.59 9.43 15.73
C ARG A 88 -28.59 10.90 15.37
N ASP A 89 -27.72 11.70 16.02
CA ASP A 89 -27.58 13.13 15.73
C ASP A 89 -27.02 13.35 14.29
N CYS A 90 -26.05 12.51 13.87
CA CYS A 90 -25.55 12.50 12.50
C CYS A 90 -26.65 12.14 11.48
N CYS A 91 -27.47 11.11 11.77
CA CYS A 91 -28.60 10.74 10.92
C CYS A 91 -29.64 11.87 10.84
N ALA A 92 -29.98 12.50 11.96
CA ALA A 92 -30.92 13.63 12.00
C ALA A 92 -30.43 14.84 11.19
N LYS A 93 -29.10 15.05 11.16
CA LYS A 93 -28.44 16.11 10.36
C LYS A 93 -28.18 15.67 8.91
N GLN A 94 -28.51 14.44 8.53
CA GLN A 94 -28.30 13.86 7.21
C GLN A 94 -26.80 13.80 6.79
N VAL A 95 -25.91 13.61 7.76
CA VAL A 95 -24.49 13.37 7.48
C VAL A 95 -24.32 12.07 6.71
N PRO A 96 -23.69 12.05 5.52
CA PRO A 96 -23.60 10.82 4.71
C PRO A 96 -22.55 9.85 5.22
N GLY A 97 -21.49 10.30 5.91
CA GLY A 97 -20.35 9.50 6.28
C GLY A 97 -19.87 9.65 7.72
N ALA A 98 -19.36 8.56 8.32
CA ALA A 98 -18.72 8.61 9.64
C ALA A 98 -17.52 7.67 9.76
N SER A 99 -16.59 7.98 10.67
CA SER A 99 -15.52 7.08 11.14
C SER A 99 -15.56 6.96 12.65
N ILE A 100 -15.60 5.72 13.18
CA ILE A 100 -15.77 5.46 14.61
C ILE A 100 -14.48 4.84 15.15
N TYR A 101 -13.71 5.64 15.89
CA TYR A 101 -12.36 5.29 16.31
C TYR A 101 -12.31 4.45 17.58
N ILE A 102 -13.33 4.55 18.39
CA ILE A 102 -13.37 3.95 19.73
C ILE A 102 -13.50 2.42 19.64
N SER A 103 -12.73 1.74 20.48
CA SER A 103 -12.75 0.30 20.71
C SER A 103 -13.76 -0.08 21.81
N GLY A 104 -13.88 -1.39 22.07
CA GLY A 104 -14.79 -1.95 23.09
C GLY A 104 -16.05 -2.54 22.51
N TYR A 105 -16.01 -2.94 21.25
CA TYR A 105 -17.11 -3.59 20.52
C TYR A 105 -16.86 -5.10 20.32
N ALA A 106 -17.08 -5.66 19.14
CA ALA A 106 -17.01 -7.10 18.92
C ALA A 106 -15.64 -7.72 19.25
N GLU A 107 -14.56 -6.94 19.24
CA GLU A 107 -13.22 -7.36 19.67
C GLU A 107 -13.08 -7.49 21.19
N ALA A 108 -13.97 -6.85 21.96
CA ALA A 108 -13.94 -6.93 23.41
C ALA A 108 -14.78 -8.13 23.94
N SER A 109 -14.38 -8.64 25.07
CA SER A 109 -15.16 -9.65 25.80
C SER A 109 -16.43 -9.05 26.44
N GLY A 110 -17.36 -9.91 26.84
CA GLY A 110 -18.62 -9.49 27.50
C GLY A 110 -19.65 -8.98 26.52
N ASP A 111 -20.12 -7.75 26.70
CA ASP A 111 -21.20 -7.11 25.93
C ASP A 111 -20.78 -6.54 24.58
N GLY A 112 -19.51 -6.71 24.18
CA GLY A 112 -18.94 -6.07 22.99
C GLY A 112 -19.73 -6.32 21.70
N ARG A 113 -20.17 -7.54 21.45
CA ARG A 113 -20.97 -7.89 20.27
C ARG A 113 -22.37 -7.26 20.29
N GLU A 114 -22.99 -7.17 21.45
CA GLU A 114 -24.30 -6.52 21.61
C GLU A 114 -24.16 -5.02 21.37
N ALA A 115 -23.13 -4.41 21.93
CA ALA A 115 -22.82 -3.01 21.71
C ALA A 115 -22.54 -2.69 20.22
N GLN A 116 -21.87 -3.59 19.50
CA GLN A 116 -21.66 -3.41 18.06
C GLN A 116 -22.97 -3.47 17.27
N ARG A 117 -23.86 -4.41 17.59
CA ARG A 117 -25.20 -4.47 16.94
C ARG A 117 -26.01 -3.20 17.18
N ALA A 118 -26.02 -2.70 18.43
CA ALA A 118 -26.69 -1.45 18.76
C ALA A 118 -26.09 -0.24 18.00
N LEU A 119 -24.77 -0.25 17.76
CA LEU A 119 -24.09 0.74 16.92
C LEU A 119 -24.53 0.63 15.46
N GLU A 120 -24.56 -0.58 14.90
CA GLU A 120 -25.00 -0.85 13.51
C GLU A 120 -26.45 -0.40 13.28
N GLU A 121 -27.33 -0.67 14.23
CA GLU A 121 -28.72 -0.20 14.20
C GLU A 121 -28.81 1.33 14.23
N ALA A 122 -28.04 1.99 15.12
CA ALA A 122 -28.01 3.45 15.21
C ALA A 122 -27.44 4.12 13.97
N ALA A 123 -26.53 3.44 13.25
CA ALA A 123 -25.87 3.92 12.03
C ALA A 123 -26.57 3.50 10.74
N SER A 124 -27.77 2.92 10.79
CA SER A 124 -28.44 2.28 9.63
C SER A 124 -28.62 3.17 8.40
N ALA A 125 -28.62 4.49 8.56
CA ALA A 125 -28.71 5.48 7.46
C ALA A 125 -27.36 6.07 7.05
N LEU A 126 -26.26 5.68 7.70
CA LEU A 126 -24.92 6.20 7.47
C LEU A 126 -24.04 5.18 6.74
N THR A 127 -23.11 5.69 5.93
CA THR A 127 -21.96 4.91 5.48
C THR A 127 -20.83 5.13 6.47
N PHE A 128 -20.31 4.09 7.14
CA PHE A 128 -19.30 4.32 8.18
C PHE A 128 -18.13 3.35 8.15
N ILE A 129 -16.97 3.81 8.65
CA ILE A 129 -15.75 3.03 8.86
C ILE A 129 -15.62 2.74 10.36
N GLY A 130 -15.16 1.55 10.71
CA GLY A 130 -14.97 1.12 12.10
C GLY A 130 -16.07 0.19 12.59
N PRO A 131 -16.30 0.12 13.92
CA PRO A 131 -15.56 0.77 15.01
C PRO A 131 -14.13 0.23 15.18
N ASN A 132 -13.39 0.71 16.21
CA ASN A 132 -12.04 0.29 16.51
C ASN A 132 -11.09 0.50 15.33
N CYS A 133 -11.10 1.70 14.74
CA CYS A 133 -10.30 2.07 13.57
C CYS A 133 -9.44 3.31 13.81
N MET A 134 -8.53 3.56 12.91
CA MET A 134 -7.76 4.81 12.81
C MET A 134 -8.26 5.74 11.68
N GLY A 135 -9.44 5.45 11.13
CA GLY A 135 -10.04 6.25 10.07
C GLY A 135 -9.45 6.00 8.69
N PHE A 136 -9.32 7.06 7.92
CA PHE A 136 -8.82 6.97 6.56
C PHE A 136 -7.94 8.16 6.17
N SER A 137 -7.17 7.95 5.12
CA SER A 137 -6.45 8.99 4.41
C SER A 137 -6.71 8.83 2.91
N ASN A 138 -7.19 9.89 2.26
CA ASN A 138 -7.17 10.04 0.82
C ASN A 138 -6.07 11.03 0.48
N LEU A 139 -4.91 10.50 0.07
CA LEU A 139 -3.72 11.31 -0.13
C LEU A 139 -3.84 12.16 -1.40
N THR A 140 -4.56 11.69 -2.41
CA THR A 140 -4.78 12.43 -3.65
C THR A 140 -5.69 13.65 -3.46
N ALA A 141 -6.69 13.55 -2.57
CA ALA A 141 -7.56 14.65 -2.18
C ALA A 141 -7.07 15.40 -0.91
N ARG A 142 -5.89 15.04 -0.37
CA ARG A 142 -5.30 15.63 0.84
C ARG A 142 -6.18 15.54 2.09
N VAL A 143 -7.00 14.51 2.18
CA VAL A 143 -7.84 14.25 3.35
C VAL A 143 -7.11 13.29 4.29
N MET A 144 -6.54 13.82 5.37
CA MET A 144 -5.80 13.05 6.36
C MET A 144 -6.63 12.89 7.63
N ALA A 145 -7.77 12.18 7.53
CA ALA A 145 -8.64 11.86 8.66
C ALA A 145 -8.11 10.66 9.45
N ALA A 146 -6.84 10.71 9.84
CA ALA A 146 -6.14 9.70 10.63
C ALA A 146 -5.07 10.35 11.51
N PRO A 147 -4.89 9.92 12.75
CA PRO A 147 -3.93 10.52 13.69
C PRO A 147 -2.52 9.92 13.46
N SER A 148 -1.95 10.06 12.27
CA SER A 148 -0.65 9.51 11.95
C SER A 148 0.41 10.59 11.67
N ALA A 149 1.52 10.54 12.42
CA ALA A 149 2.66 11.41 12.20
C ALA A 149 3.45 11.02 10.93
N VAL A 150 3.35 9.77 10.47
CA VAL A 150 4.11 9.25 9.32
C VAL A 150 3.64 9.91 8.02
N LEU A 151 2.36 10.22 7.90
CA LEU A 151 1.76 10.81 6.70
C LEU A 151 1.74 12.35 6.71
N LYS A 152 2.40 13.01 7.65
CA LYS A 152 2.43 14.49 7.76
C LYS A 152 3.10 15.21 6.60
N ARG A 153 3.76 14.48 5.69
CA ARG A 153 4.41 15.02 4.50
C ARG A 153 3.71 14.54 3.24
N ALA A 154 3.48 15.45 2.31
CA ALA A 154 2.89 15.17 0.99
C ALA A 154 3.71 14.18 0.12
N GLU A 155 4.87 13.75 0.61
CA GLU A 155 5.81 12.84 -0.07
C GLU A 155 5.29 11.40 -0.21
N GLY A 156 4.18 11.04 0.45
CA GLY A 156 3.60 9.69 0.40
C GLY A 156 2.49 9.50 -0.64
N VAL A 157 2.23 10.48 -1.51
CA VAL A 157 1.20 10.36 -2.55
C VAL A 157 1.68 9.43 -3.66
N GLY A 158 0.86 8.46 -3.99
CA GLY A 158 1.14 7.48 -5.04
C GLY A 158 -0.12 6.81 -5.55
N ASP A 159 -0.01 5.57 -6.00
CA ASP A 159 -1.03 4.87 -6.77
C ASP A 159 -1.44 3.51 -6.17
N VAL A 160 -1.05 3.23 -4.93
CA VAL A 160 -1.49 2.04 -4.18
C VAL A 160 -2.60 2.41 -3.22
N ALA A 161 -3.74 1.72 -3.27
CA ALA A 161 -4.79 1.84 -2.26
C ALA A 161 -4.65 0.74 -1.23
N LEU A 162 -4.50 1.10 0.04
CA LEU A 162 -4.41 0.17 1.17
C LEU A 162 -5.74 0.11 1.92
N VAL A 163 -6.33 -1.07 2.00
CA VAL A 163 -7.47 -1.40 2.85
C VAL A 163 -7.03 -2.36 3.93
N SER A 164 -7.17 -2.00 5.21
CA SER A 164 -6.63 -2.80 6.32
C SER A 164 -7.55 -2.83 7.53
N GLN A 165 -7.71 -4.01 8.15
CA GLN A 165 -8.34 -4.11 9.48
C GLN A 165 -7.40 -3.60 10.57
N SER A 166 -6.09 -3.75 10.40
CA SER A 166 -5.09 -3.32 11.37
C SER A 166 -4.63 -1.87 11.14
N GLY A 167 -4.95 -0.99 12.09
CA GLY A 167 -4.53 0.41 12.03
C GLY A 167 -3.02 0.59 12.24
N GLY A 168 -2.46 -0.13 13.21
CA GLY A 168 -1.03 -0.08 13.49
C GLY A 168 -0.19 -0.59 12.32
N LEU A 169 -0.60 -1.72 11.70
CA LEU A 169 0.09 -2.26 10.54
C LEU A 169 0.00 -1.31 9.33
N ALA A 170 -1.17 -0.71 9.09
CA ALA A 170 -1.36 0.22 7.98
C ALA A 170 -0.54 1.51 8.16
N TYR A 171 -0.72 2.21 9.27
CA TYR A 171 -0.18 3.56 9.45
C TYR A 171 1.22 3.60 10.07
N ALA A 172 1.54 2.72 11.03
CA ALA A 172 2.85 2.74 11.67
C ALA A 172 3.89 1.88 10.94
N THR A 173 3.48 0.80 10.30
CA THR A 173 4.41 -0.13 9.63
C THR A 173 4.43 0.09 8.12
N MET A 174 3.35 -0.23 7.41
CA MET A 174 3.34 -0.21 5.93
C MET A 174 3.54 1.19 5.37
N ALA A 175 2.87 2.22 5.93
CA ALA A 175 3.05 3.59 5.44
C ALA A 175 4.49 4.09 5.65
N TYR A 176 5.14 3.70 6.75
CA TYR A 176 6.53 4.06 7.01
C TYR A 176 7.49 3.37 6.04
N TYR A 177 7.40 2.04 5.88
CA TYR A 177 8.31 1.30 4.98
C TYR A 177 8.07 1.67 3.52
N ALA A 178 6.82 1.82 3.10
CA ALA A 178 6.49 2.26 1.76
C ALA A 178 7.09 3.64 1.42
N GLN A 179 6.97 4.61 2.33
CA GLN A 179 7.56 5.94 2.15
C GLN A 179 9.09 5.88 2.10
N ARG A 180 9.74 5.06 2.94
CA ARG A 180 11.19 4.83 2.92
C ARG A 180 11.64 4.31 1.55
N ASP A 181 10.89 3.38 0.98
CA ASP A 181 11.23 2.70 -0.27
C ASP A 181 10.67 3.42 -1.51
N GLY A 182 9.94 4.54 -1.31
CA GLY A 182 9.40 5.39 -2.37
C GLY A 182 8.11 4.90 -3.00
N LEU A 183 7.44 3.95 -2.35
CA LEU A 183 6.09 3.56 -2.68
C LEU A 183 5.11 4.56 -2.05
N GLY A 184 4.20 5.10 -2.84
CA GLY A 184 3.18 6.03 -2.36
C GLY A 184 1.78 5.41 -2.38
N PHE A 185 0.91 5.96 -1.53
CA PHE A 185 -0.49 5.56 -1.48
C PHE A 185 -1.42 6.59 -2.12
N SER A 186 -2.47 6.11 -2.82
CA SER A 186 -3.63 6.92 -3.18
C SER A 186 -4.57 7.06 -1.98
N HIS A 187 -4.84 5.92 -1.35
CA HIS A 187 -5.73 5.81 -0.20
C HIS A 187 -5.15 4.88 0.87
N ILE A 188 -5.44 5.18 2.13
CA ILE A 188 -5.29 4.24 3.24
C ILE A 188 -6.63 4.24 4.00
N VAL A 189 -7.30 3.10 4.05
CA VAL A 189 -8.58 2.92 4.75
C VAL A 189 -8.41 1.87 5.82
N ASN A 190 -8.52 2.27 7.08
CA ASN A 190 -8.49 1.33 8.19
C ASN A 190 -9.92 1.02 8.66
N THR A 191 -10.36 -0.20 8.40
CA THR A 191 -11.74 -0.62 8.65
C THR A 191 -12.01 -1.09 10.08
N GLY A 192 -10.96 -1.33 10.89
CA GLY A 192 -11.12 -1.87 12.25
C GLY A 192 -11.95 -3.14 12.26
N ASN A 193 -13.04 -3.15 13.02
CA ASN A 193 -13.96 -4.31 13.11
C ASN A 193 -14.77 -4.55 11.81
N SER A 194 -14.70 -3.67 10.82
CA SER A 194 -15.44 -3.77 9.54
C SER A 194 -16.96 -3.97 9.72
N ALA A 195 -17.56 -3.21 10.65
CA ALA A 195 -19.01 -3.31 10.93
C ALA A 195 -19.85 -2.48 9.94
N GLY A 196 -19.26 -1.48 9.29
CA GLY A 196 -19.92 -0.60 8.33
C GLY A 196 -19.61 -0.97 6.88
N VAL A 197 -18.65 -0.29 6.28
CA VAL A 197 -18.23 -0.57 4.90
C VAL A 197 -17.57 -1.94 4.78
N SER A 198 -17.89 -2.68 3.72
CA SER A 198 -17.26 -3.96 3.41
C SER A 198 -15.98 -3.78 2.59
N TYR A 199 -15.11 -4.80 2.62
CA TYR A 199 -13.96 -4.84 1.70
C TYR A 199 -14.43 -4.87 0.24
N SER A 200 -15.53 -5.56 -0.05
CA SER A 200 -16.09 -5.61 -1.40
C SER A 200 -16.48 -4.23 -1.93
N ASP A 201 -17.13 -3.38 -1.11
CA ASP A 201 -17.49 -2.01 -1.52
C ASP A 201 -16.25 -1.13 -1.73
N LEU A 202 -15.24 -1.27 -0.87
CA LEU A 202 -13.97 -0.53 -0.99
C LEU A 202 -13.18 -0.95 -2.24
N ILE A 203 -13.07 -2.24 -2.52
CA ILE A 203 -12.41 -2.77 -3.73
C ILE A 203 -13.13 -2.26 -4.99
N GLU A 204 -14.47 -2.29 -5.00
CA GLU A 204 -15.26 -1.78 -6.13
C GLU A 204 -15.00 -0.30 -6.38
N TYR A 205 -14.91 0.52 -5.33
CA TYR A 205 -14.53 1.92 -5.43
C TYR A 205 -13.10 2.09 -5.97
N MET A 206 -12.12 1.38 -5.39
CA MET A 206 -10.71 1.48 -5.79
C MET A 206 -10.47 1.02 -7.23
N PHE A 207 -11.28 0.07 -7.74
CA PHE A 207 -11.22 -0.34 -9.14
C PHE A 207 -11.68 0.75 -10.11
N GLN A 208 -12.54 1.68 -9.67
CA GLN A 208 -13.02 2.79 -10.47
C GLN A 208 -12.20 4.07 -10.25
N ASP A 209 -11.45 4.17 -9.16
CA ASP A 209 -10.65 5.35 -8.85
C ASP A 209 -9.44 5.48 -9.80
N PRO A 210 -9.33 6.57 -10.59
CA PRO A 210 -8.24 6.72 -11.56
C PRO A 210 -6.86 6.93 -10.90
N ALA A 211 -6.81 7.36 -9.66
CA ALA A 211 -5.57 7.55 -8.92
C ALA A 211 -4.98 6.22 -8.39
N THR A 212 -5.78 5.16 -8.33
CA THR A 212 -5.35 3.85 -7.83
C THR A 212 -4.95 2.93 -8.98
N ARG A 213 -3.76 2.37 -8.94
CA ARG A 213 -3.27 1.33 -9.88
C ARG A 213 -3.26 -0.06 -9.27
N VAL A 214 -2.90 -0.18 -7.99
CA VAL A 214 -2.84 -1.45 -7.26
C VAL A 214 -3.69 -1.34 -6.00
N VAL A 215 -4.40 -2.40 -5.66
CA VAL A 215 -5.14 -2.49 -4.40
C VAL A 215 -4.45 -3.49 -3.47
N LEU A 216 -4.06 -3.02 -2.29
CA LEU A 216 -3.48 -3.82 -1.22
C LEU A 216 -4.53 -4.04 -0.13
N ALA A 217 -4.88 -5.28 0.13
CA ALA A 217 -5.82 -5.67 1.18
C ALA A 217 -5.11 -6.42 2.31
N VAL A 218 -5.30 -5.98 3.55
CA VAL A 218 -4.81 -6.65 4.76
C VAL A 218 -5.99 -7.16 5.56
N ALA A 219 -6.18 -8.47 5.59
CA ALA A 219 -7.32 -9.14 6.22
C ALA A 219 -6.88 -9.95 7.44
N GLU A 220 -7.40 -9.61 8.62
CA GLU A 220 -7.26 -10.41 9.85
C GLU A 220 -8.36 -11.49 9.91
N ALA A 221 -9.61 -11.10 9.71
CA ALA A 221 -10.76 -12.00 9.67
C ALA A 221 -10.89 -12.73 8.32
N GLU A 222 -11.37 -13.98 8.34
CA GLU A 222 -11.69 -14.75 7.14
C GLU A 222 -12.71 -14.02 6.26
N ARG A 223 -13.74 -13.47 6.87
CA ARG A 223 -14.78 -12.71 6.17
C ARG A 223 -14.20 -11.60 5.30
N ALA A 224 -13.25 -10.81 5.81
CA ALA A 224 -12.63 -9.72 5.05
C ALA A 224 -11.88 -10.25 3.82
N ALA A 225 -11.13 -11.36 3.95
CA ALA A 225 -10.46 -12.00 2.83
C ALA A 225 -11.47 -12.55 1.79
N CYS A 226 -12.54 -13.19 2.23
CA CYS A 226 -13.62 -13.66 1.35
C CYS A 226 -14.28 -12.49 0.60
N GLU A 227 -14.53 -11.35 1.26
CA GLU A 227 -15.09 -10.15 0.62
C GLU A 227 -14.15 -9.59 -0.48
N VAL A 228 -12.81 -9.69 -0.32
CA VAL A 228 -11.84 -9.35 -1.37
C VAL A 228 -11.99 -10.29 -2.57
N ILE A 229 -12.00 -11.60 -2.31
CA ILE A 229 -12.13 -12.64 -3.35
C ILE A 229 -13.46 -12.50 -4.09
N ASP A 230 -14.55 -12.34 -3.37
CA ASP A 230 -15.89 -12.16 -3.95
C ASP A 230 -15.98 -10.90 -4.83
N ALA A 231 -15.35 -9.80 -4.41
CA ALA A 231 -15.28 -8.57 -5.21
C ALA A 231 -14.56 -8.81 -6.54
N VAL A 232 -13.38 -9.45 -6.49
CA VAL A 232 -12.59 -9.77 -7.69
C VAL A 232 -13.35 -10.76 -8.59
N HIS A 233 -13.98 -11.79 -8.00
CA HIS A 233 -14.79 -12.74 -8.75
C HIS A 233 -15.97 -12.06 -9.48
N ARG A 234 -16.69 -11.19 -8.79
CA ARG A 234 -17.88 -10.50 -9.31
C ARG A 234 -17.53 -9.43 -10.36
N LEU A 235 -16.44 -8.68 -10.16
CA LEU A 235 -16.09 -7.51 -10.97
C LEU A 235 -15.08 -7.82 -12.09
N GLY A 236 -14.42 -8.98 -12.01
CA GLY A 236 -13.18 -9.28 -12.72
C GLY A 236 -11.98 -8.54 -12.12
N LEU A 237 -10.78 -9.05 -12.37
CA LEU A 237 -9.53 -8.43 -11.91
C LEU A 237 -9.21 -7.20 -12.78
N ARG A 238 -9.78 -6.05 -12.46
CA ARG A 238 -9.63 -4.80 -13.23
C ARG A 238 -8.33 -4.07 -12.94
N LYS A 239 -7.81 -4.26 -11.74
CA LYS A 239 -6.51 -3.76 -11.28
C LYS A 239 -5.86 -4.86 -10.46
N PRO A 240 -4.53 -4.94 -10.40
CA PRO A 240 -3.84 -5.87 -9.53
C PRO A 240 -4.31 -5.75 -8.08
N VAL A 241 -4.51 -6.89 -7.43
CA VAL A 241 -4.86 -6.99 -6.01
C VAL A 241 -3.79 -7.80 -5.29
N VAL A 242 -3.26 -7.27 -4.21
CA VAL A 242 -2.35 -7.96 -3.29
C VAL A 242 -3.09 -8.22 -1.99
N LEU A 243 -3.05 -9.45 -1.50
CA LEU A 243 -3.70 -9.86 -0.25
C LEU A 243 -2.65 -10.31 0.77
N LEU A 244 -2.61 -9.64 1.92
CA LEU A 244 -1.95 -10.10 3.12
C LEU A 244 -3.00 -10.64 4.09
N LYS A 245 -3.10 -11.97 4.19
CA LYS A 245 -3.98 -12.63 5.15
C LYS A 245 -3.21 -12.94 6.43
N LEU A 246 -3.61 -12.32 7.54
CA LEU A 246 -3.02 -12.60 8.85
C LEU A 246 -3.63 -13.86 9.48
N GLY A 247 -2.92 -14.42 10.48
CA GLY A 247 -3.38 -15.63 11.17
C GLY A 247 -3.02 -16.93 10.44
N ARG A 248 -1.85 -17.00 9.81
CA ARG A 248 -1.36 -18.17 9.06
C ARG A 248 -1.08 -19.40 9.92
N GLY A 249 -0.47 -19.21 11.08
CA GLY A 249 -0.13 -20.29 12.01
C GLY A 249 -1.05 -20.31 13.22
N GLN A 250 -1.03 -21.41 13.99
CA GLN A 250 -1.91 -21.60 15.16
C GLN A 250 -1.86 -20.45 16.16
N THR A 251 -0.67 -19.90 16.44
CA THR A 251 -0.51 -18.76 17.34
C THR A 251 -1.09 -17.49 16.75
N GLY A 252 -0.80 -17.21 15.48
CA GLY A 252 -1.37 -16.08 14.75
C GLY A 252 -2.89 -16.14 14.67
N THR A 253 -3.46 -17.32 14.42
CA THR A 253 -4.92 -17.53 14.41
C THR A 253 -5.55 -17.21 15.78
N ARG A 254 -4.94 -17.65 16.89
CA ARG A 254 -5.41 -17.30 18.24
C ARG A 254 -5.33 -15.80 18.52
N MET A 255 -4.25 -15.15 18.09
CA MET A 255 -4.10 -13.69 18.24
C MET A 255 -5.11 -12.92 17.41
N ALA A 256 -5.33 -13.31 16.15
CA ALA A 256 -6.32 -12.68 15.28
C ALA A 256 -7.76 -12.83 15.87
N LEU A 257 -8.11 -14.00 16.38
CA LEU A 257 -9.39 -14.23 17.04
C LEU A 257 -9.57 -13.34 18.29
N SER A 258 -8.52 -13.20 19.11
CA SER A 258 -8.57 -12.35 20.31
C SER A 258 -8.67 -10.87 19.96
N HIS A 259 -8.08 -10.45 18.83
CA HIS A 259 -8.00 -9.06 18.42
C HIS A 259 -9.24 -8.58 17.66
N THR A 260 -9.85 -9.42 16.83
CA THR A 260 -10.98 -9.04 15.97
C THR A 260 -12.33 -9.60 16.46
N GLY A 261 -12.31 -10.54 17.40
CA GLY A 261 -13.50 -11.28 17.81
C GLY A 261 -14.10 -12.17 16.69
N SER A 262 -13.38 -12.33 15.57
CA SER A 262 -13.82 -13.05 14.37
C SER A 262 -12.91 -14.24 14.06
N LEU A 263 -13.48 -15.27 13.41
CA LEU A 263 -12.71 -16.44 12.98
C LEU A 263 -11.64 -16.04 11.97
N ALA A 264 -10.44 -16.58 12.14
CA ALA A 264 -9.35 -16.36 11.19
C ALA A 264 -9.46 -17.23 9.93
N GLY A 265 -10.21 -18.32 10.00
CA GLY A 265 -10.39 -19.27 8.90
C GLY A 265 -9.17 -20.14 8.59
N ASP A 266 -9.27 -20.94 7.53
CA ASP A 266 -8.15 -21.71 6.99
C ASP A 266 -7.33 -20.85 6.03
N TYR A 267 -6.12 -20.51 6.44
CA TYR A 267 -5.22 -19.67 5.66
C TYR A 267 -4.92 -20.26 4.27
N ARG A 268 -4.69 -21.59 4.19
CA ARG A 268 -4.30 -22.24 2.93
C ARG A 268 -5.45 -22.19 1.93
N LEU A 269 -6.65 -22.52 2.40
CA LEU A 269 -7.85 -22.47 1.56
C LEU A 269 -8.10 -21.05 1.03
N VAL A 270 -8.01 -20.04 1.89
CA VAL A 270 -8.19 -18.64 1.50
C VAL A 270 -7.15 -18.24 0.45
N ARG A 271 -5.88 -18.62 0.65
CA ARG A 271 -4.79 -18.33 -0.28
C ARG A 271 -5.02 -19.01 -1.64
N ASP A 272 -5.29 -20.32 -1.64
CA ASP A 272 -5.47 -21.09 -2.88
C ASP A 272 -6.64 -20.52 -3.71
N VAL A 273 -7.74 -20.16 -3.06
CA VAL A 273 -8.88 -19.55 -3.75
C VAL A 273 -8.54 -18.14 -4.26
N ALA A 274 -7.83 -17.33 -3.48
CA ALA A 274 -7.40 -16.00 -3.90
C ALA A 274 -6.50 -16.06 -5.16
N GLU A 275 -5.51 -16.95 -5.14
CA GLU A 275 -4.58 -17.17 -6.26
C GLU A 275 -5.30 -17.67 -7.53
N GLN A 276 -6.32 -18.55 -7.40
CA GLN A 276 -7.18 -18.96 -8.52
C GLN A 276 -7.92 -17.79 -9.19
N HIS A 277 -8.17 -16.72 -8.44
CA HIS A 277 -8.78 -15.49 -8.97
C HIS A 277 -7.74 -14.43 -9.41
N GLY A 278 -6.46 -14.79 -9.45
CA GLY A 278 -5.38 -13.89 -9.87
C GLY A 278 -4.98 -12.85 -8.82
N ILE A 279 -5.40 -13.04 -7.57
CA ILE A 279 -4.99 -12.18 -6.45
C ILE A 279 -3.58 -12.61 -6.01
N ALA A 280 -2.64 -11.70 -5.97
CA ALA A 280 -1.29 -11.97 -5.48
C ALA A 280 -1.31 -12.07 -3.95
N CYS A 281 -0.84 -13.19 -3.40
CA CYS A 281 -0.78 -13.39 -1.96
C CYS A 281 0.64 -13.21 -1.44
N ALA A 282 0.76 -12.58 -0.27
CA ALA A 282 2.04 -12.36 0.41
C ALA A 282 1.97 -12.77 1.88
N ASP A 283 3.12 -13.10 2.45
CA ASP A 283 3.26 -13.64 3.80
C ASP A 283 3.80 -12.63 4.82
N ASP A 284 4.40 -11.54 4.36
CA ASP A 284 4.98 -10.49 5.18
C ASP A 284 4.92 -9.11 4.50
N VAL A 285 5.38 -8.08 5.23
CA VAL A 285 5.29 -6.69 4.77
C VAL A 285 6.23 -6.40 3.61
N ASP A 286 7.44 -6.96 3.60
CA ASP A 286 8.42 -6.71 2.54
C ASP A 286 7.93 -7.33 1.21
N GLN A 287 7.38 -8.56 1.25
CA GLN A 287 6.74 -9.19 0.09
C GLN A 287 5.55 -8.38 -0.43
N VAL A 288 4.69 -7.90 0.48
CA VAL A 288 3.53 -7.06 0.12
C VAL A 288 3.97 -5.81 -0.63
N LEU A 289 4.92 -5.07 -0.08
CA LEU A 289 5.39 -3.82 -0.68
C LEU A 289 6.14 -4.09 -1.99
N GLY A 290 6.92 -5.16 -2.04
CA GLY A 290 7.59 -5.61 -3.26
C GLY A 290 6.62 -5.98 -4.38
N LEU A 291 5.55 -6.74 -4.07
CA LEU A 291 4.49 -7.06 -5.03
C LEU A 291 3.75 -5.80 -5.51
N CYS A 292 3.43 -4.87 -4.61
CA CYS A 292 2.82 -3.61 -5.01
C CYS A 292 3.72 -2.83 -5.96
N GLU A 293 5.03 -2.78 -5.68
CA GLU A 293 6.01 -2.11 -6.53
C GLU A 293 6.11 -2.77 -7.91
N LEU A 294 6.20 -4.08 -8.00
CA LEU A 294 6.21 -4.80 -9.27
C LEU A 294 4.92 -4.58 -10.07
N LEU A 295 3.78 -4.80 -9.45
CA LEU A 295 2.48 -4.75 -10.11
C LEU A 295 2.11 -3.35 -10.59
N ARG A 296 2.50 -2.28 -9.87
CA ARG A 296 2.27 -0.90 -10.34
C ARG A 296 3.09 -0.55 -11.58
N HIS A 297 4.20 -1.22 -11.80
CA HIS A 297 5.04 -1.10 -13.00
C HIS A 297 4.63 -2.06 -14.13
N GLY A 298 3.58 -2.87 -13.93
CA GLY A 298 3.03 -3.76 -14.94
C GLY A 298 3.75 -5.10 -15.06
N PHE A 299 4.52 -5.48 -14.05
CA PHE A 299 5.12 -6.82 -14.01
C PHE A 299 4.07 -7.88 -13.71
N GLY A 300 4.13 -9.00 -14.44
CA GLY A 300 3.28 -10.17 -14.26
C GLY A 300 4.09 -11.45 -14.36
N ALA A 301 3.42 -12.59 -14.32
CA ALA A 301 4.06 -13.92 -14.37
C ALA A 301 4.88 -14.14 -15.64
N GLU A 302 4.54 -13.46 -16.74
CA GLU A 302 5.26 -13.51 -18.01
C GLU A 302 6.70 -12.98 -17.93
N HIS A 303 7.01 -12.21 -16.90
CA HIS A 303 8.35 -11.65 -16.65
C HIS A 303 9.24 -12.57 -15.80
N ALA A 304 8.71 -13.71 -15.33
CA ALA A 304 9.46 -14.73 -14.59
C ALA A 304 10.35 -15.59 -15.50
N GLU A 305 10.18 -15.48 -16.82
CA GLU A 305 10.91 -16.21 -17.85
C GLU A 305 11.66 -15.24 -18.75
N GLY A 306 12.78 -15.69 -19.31
CA GLY A 306 13.58 -14.87 -20.23
C GLY A 306 14.34 -13.77 -19.52
N ILE A 307 14.84 -14.03 -18.32
CA ILE A 307 15.60 -13.06 -17.52
C ILE A 307 17.04 -13.02 -18.03
N ALA A 308 17.54 -11.80 -18.25
CA ALA A 308 18.97 -11.55 -18.43
C ALA A 308 19.47 -10.66 -17.28
N SER A 309 20.65 -10.98 -16.76
CA SER A 309 21.21 -10.24 -15.61
C SER A 309 22.69 -9.98 -15.81
N LEU A 310 23.16 -8.88 -15.22
CA LEU A 310 24.58 -8.54 -15.15
C LEU A 310 24.94 -7.97 -13.78
N CYS A 311 26.19 -8.22 -13.37
CA CYS A 311 26.74 -7.71 -12.10
C CYS A 311 28.24 -7.52 -12.22
N ILE A 312 28.81 -6.64 -11.40
CA ILE A 312 30.26 -6.49 -11.22
C ILE A 312 30.85 -7.48 -10.20
N SER A 313 30.02 -8.32 -9.59
CA SER A 313 30.42 -9.23 -8.51
C SER A 313 29.95 -10.65 -8.78
N GLY A 314 30.90 -11.56 -9.01
CA GLY A 314 30.62 -12.97 -9.20
C GLY A 314 29.86 -13.60 -8.03
N GLY A 315 30.13 -13.20 -6.79
CA GLY A 315 29.38 -13.68 -5.63
C GLY A 315 27.92 -13.26 -5.62
N ASN A 316 27.62 -11.99 -5.94
CA ASN A 316 26.26 -11.50 -5.98
C ASN A 316 25.46 -12.09 -7.14
N ILE A 317 26.09 -12.29 -8.30
CA ILE A 317 25.39 -12.89 -9.45
C ILE A 317 25.14 -14.38 -9.23
N THR A 318 26.06 -15.09 -8.57
CA THR A 318 25.84 -16.50 -8.17
C THR A 318 24.70 -16.62 -7.18
N LEU A 319 24.67 -15.76 -6.16
CA LEU A 319 23.57 -15.73 -5.18
C LEU A 319 22.22 -15.45 -5.86
N PHE A 320 22.18 -14.55 -6.81
CA PHE A 320 20.97 -14.26 -7.59
C PHE A 320 20.53 -15.48 -8.40
N ALA A 321 21.46 -16.19 -9.06
CA ALA A 321 21.15 -17.40 -9.81
C ALA A 321 20.59 -18.50 -8.91
N ASP A 322 21.21 -18.73 -7.74
CA ASP A 322 20.72 -19.72 -6.76
C ASP A 322 19.29 -19.40 -6.30
N GLN A 323 18.97 -18.12 -6.05
CA GLN A 323 17.63 -17.71 -5.67
C GLN A 323 16.64 -17.81 -6.83
N ALA A 324 17.05 -17.47 -8.04
CA ALA A 324 16.21 -17.62 -9.24
C ALA A 324 15.81 -19.08 -9.44
N ASP A 325 16.75 -20.01 -9.36
CA ASP A 325 16.51 -21.46 -9.45
C ASP A 325 15.57 -21.95 -8.34
N ALA A 326 15.80 -21.51 -7.10
CA ALA A 326 14.97 -21.88 -5.96
C ALA A 326 13.51 -21.44 -6.09
N HIS A 327 13.26 -20.34 -6.83
CA HIS A 327 11.94 -19.79 -7.09
C HIS A 327 11.38 -20.09 -8.48
N GLY A 328 12.07 -20.91 -9.28
CA GLY A 328 11.62 -21.31 -10.60
C GLY A 328 11.60 -20.17 -11.63
N LEU A 329 12.50 -19.19 -11.49
CA LEU A 329 12.67 -18.14 -12.48
C LEU A 329 13.56 -18.64 -13.63
N GLY A 330 13.19 -18.31 -14.88
CA GLY A 330 13.89 -18.79 -16.08
C GLY A 330 14.84 -17.75 -16.67
N PHE A 331 16.12 -18.08 -16.78
CA PHE A 331 17.06 -17.25 -17.53
C PHE A 331 16.87 -17.41 -19.04
N ALA A 332 17.10 -16.31 -19.79
CA ALA A 332 17.12 -16.34 -21.24
C ALA A 332 18.28 -17.19 -21.75
N GLU A 333 18.01 -18.15 -22.63
CA GLU A 333 19.05 -18.82 -23.44
C GLU A 333 19.40 -17.87 -24.60
N LEU A 334 20.60 -17.31 -24.56
CA LEU A 334 21.06 -16.34 -25.56
C LEU A 334 21.34 -17.03 -26.89
N ASP A 335 21.01 -16.37 -27.99
CA ASP A 335 21.37 -16.88 -29.31
C ASP A 335 22.87 -16.66 -29.64
N ALA A 336 23.40 -17.43 -30.60
CA ALA A 336 24.81 -17.38 -30.98
C ALA A 336 25.25 -16.00 -31.52
N ALA A 337 24.34 -15.22 -32.09
CA ALA A 337 24.65 -13.87 -32.58
C ALA A 337 24.83 -12.89 -31.41
N THR A 338 23.97 -13.02 -30.38
CA THR A 338 24.09 -12.25 -29.13
C THR A 338 25.36 -12.61 -28.39
N GLU A 339 25.68 -13.90 -28.24
CA GLU A 339 26.95 -14.36 -27.63
C GLU A 339 28.18 -13.82 -28.35
N ALA A 340 28.20 -13.87 -29.70
CA ALA A 340 29.29 -13.31 -30.49
C ALA A 340 29.46 -11.78 -30.30
N ARG A 341 28.36 -11.04 -30.18
CA ARG A 341 28.39 -9.60 -29.91
C ARG A 341 28.84 -9.28 -28.48
N LEU A 342 28.41 -10.06 -27.49
CA LEU A 342 28.89 -9.94 -26.13
C LEU A 342 30.40 -10.21 -26.05
N THR A 343 30.89 -11.23 -26.76
CA THR A 343 32.34 -11.54 -26.86
C THR A 343 33.13 -10.36 -27.49
N ALA A 344 32.53 -9.59 -28.38
CA ALA A 344 33.16 -8.43 -28.98
C ALA A 344 33.22 -7.19 -28.06
N VAL A 345 32.28 -7.12 -27.10
CA VAL A 345 32.19 -6.00 -26.12
C VAL A 345 32.97 -6.31 -24.85
N LEU A 346 33.04 -7.58 -24.45
CA LEU A 346 33.68 -8.03 -23.21
C LEU A 346 35.13 -8.44 -23.47
N PRO A 347 36.06 -8.23 -22.51
CA PRO A 347 37.43 -8.77 -22.60
C PRO A 347 37.46 -10.31 -22.67
N ASP A 348 38.46 -10.85 -23.30
CA ASP A 348 38.64 -12.30 -23.54
C ASP A 348 38.62 -13.19 -22.26
N TYR A 349 38.92 -12.59 -21.10
CA TYR A 349 38.89 -13.32 -19.82
C TYR A 349 37.52 -13.40 -19.18
N ILE A 350 36.51 -12.71 -19.71
CA ILE A 350 35.14 -12.77 -19.23
C ILE A 350 34.37 -13.82 -20.03
N SER A 351 33.83 -14.82 -19.32
CA SER A 351 32.99 -15.83 -19.95
C SER A 351 31.62 -15.26 -20.31
N VAL A 352 31.22 -15.46 -21.55
CA VAL A 352 29.90 -15.05 -22.03
C VAL A 352 28.88 -16.15 -21.69
N HIS A 353 28.04 -15.88 -20.73
CA HIS A 353 26.87 -16.68 -20.32
C HIS A 353 25.89 -15.79 -19.56
N ASN A 354 24.62 -16.13 -19.58
CA ASN A 354 23.60 -15.41 -18.79
C ASN A 354 23.28 -16.22 -17.53
N PRO A 355 23.41 -15.62 -16.31
CA PRO A 355 23.73 -14.23 -15.97
C PRO A 355 25.23 -13.87 -16.21
N ILE A 356 25.52 -12.57 -16.49
CA ILE A 356 26.84 -12.09 -16.90
C ILE A 356 27.60 -11.44 -15.74
N ASP A 357 28.77 -11.97 -15.40
CA ASP A 357 29.72 -11.29 -14.51
C ASP A 357 30.65 -10.38 -15.32
N ILE A 358 30.40 -9.06 -15.30
CA ILE A 358 31.25 -8.06 -15.96
C ILE A 358 32.45 -7.67 -15.11
N THR A 359 32.66 -8.31 -13.99
CA THR A 359 33.78 -8.12 -13.04
C THR A 359 33.95 -6.67 -12.57
N ALA A 360 35.02 -6.38 -11.83
CA ALA A 360 35.35 -5.03 -11.42
C ALA A 360 35.56 -4.07 -12.60
N LEU A 361 35.66 -4.56 -13.83
CA LEU A 361 35.74 -3.72 -15.02
C LEU A 361 34.54 -2.81 -15.19
N GLY A 362 33.33 -3.27 -14.81
CA GLY A 362 32.12 -2.44 -14.84
C GLY A 362 32.14 -1.28 -13.83
N TYR A 363 32.97 -1.35 -12.79
CA TYR A 363 33.24 -0.23 -11.90
C TYR A 363 34.21 0.76 -12.50
N GLU A 364 35.32 0.27 -13.16
CA GLU A 364 36.31 1.12 -13.82
C GLU A 364 35.76 1.77 -15.10
N ASN A 365 34.85 1.10 -15.79
CA ASN A 365 34.16 1.57 -16.99
C ASN A 365 32.63 1.44 -16.83
N PRO A 366 31.95 2.44 -16.26
CA PRO A 366 30.51 2.45 -16.08
C PRO A 366 29.70 2.23 -17.38
N ALA A 367 30.21 2.69 -18.53
CA ALA A 367 29.56 2.54 -19.82
C ALA A 367 29.34 1.05 -20.21
N LEU A 368 30.18 0.14 -19.72
CA LEU A 368 30.08 -1.30 -19.99
C LEU A 368 28.72 -1.87 -19.58
N HIS A 369 28.07 -1.32 -18.54
CA HIS A 369 26.71 -1.74 -18.15
C HIS A 369 25.71 -1.48 -19.28
N ALA A 370 25.77 -0.30 -19.90
CA ALA A 370 24.89 0.03 -21.00
C ALA A 370 25.22 -0.76 -22.27
N ASP A 371 26.51 -0.92 -22.60
CA ASP A 371 26.97 -1.65 -23.78
C ASP A 371 26.53 -3.10 -23.74
N VAL A 372 26.65 -3.78 -22.58
CA VAL A 372 26.19 -5.16 -22.39
C VAL A 372 24.68 -5.26 -22.48
N LEU A 373 23.95 -4.34 -21.80
CA LEU A 373 22.49 -4.31 -21.85
C LEU A 373 21.97 -4.07 -23.28
N ASP A 374 22.61 -3.17 -24.04
CA ASP A 374 22.20 -2.91 -25.42
C ASP A 374 22.35 -4.14 -26.32
N VAL A 375 23.34 -4.98 -26.05
CA VAL A 375 23.46 -6.27 -26.75
C VAL A 375 22.38 -7.25 -26.31
N LEU A 376 22.19 -7.44 -24.99
CA LEU A 376 21.19 -8.34 -24.42
C LEU A 376 19.75 -8.00 -24.90
N LEU A 377 19.42 -6.73 -24.96
CA LEU A 377 18.11 -6.23 -25.38
C LEU A 377 17.78 -6.47 -26.87
N THR A 378 18.75 -6.91 -27.67
CA THR A 378 18.49 -7.33 -29.06
C THR A 378 18.11 -8.78 -29.20
N ASP A 379 18.30 -9.59 -28.15
CA ASP A 379 17.92 -10.99 -28.14
C ASP A 379 16.43 -11.15 -27.86
N ALA A 380 15.73 -11.86 -28.72
CA ALA A 380 14.28 -12.07 -28.58
C ALA A 380 13.90 -12.95 -27.39
N ALA A 381 14.83 -13.73 -26.86
CA ALA A 381 14.62 -14.53 -25.65
C ALA A 381 14.63 -13.67 -24.37
N VAL A 382 15.21 -12.45 -24.41
CA VAL A 382 15.30 -11.56 -23.26
C VAL A 382 14.00 -10.76 -23.11
N ARG A 383 13.26 -11.03 -22.04
CA ARG A 383 11.98 -10.36 -21.68
C ARG A 383 12.13 -9.40 -20.51
N THR A 384 13.05 -9.71 -19.60
CA THR A 384 13.31 -8.93 -18.40
C THR A 384 14.81 -8.80 -18.20
N VAL A 385 15.29 -7.60 -17.93
CA VAL A 385 16.69 -7.38 -17.54
C VAL A 385 16.78 -7.00 -16.07
N VAL A 386 17.74 -7.61 -15.37
CA VAL A 386 17.94 -7.42 -13.95
C VAL A 386 19.41 -7.02 -13.69
N PRO A 387 19.76 -5.73 -13.83
CA PRO A 387 21.06 -5.25 -13.40
C PRO A 387 21.18 -5.34 -11.87
N ILE A 388 22.23 -5.99 -11.38
CA ILE A 388 22.54 -6.12 -9.96
C ILE A 388 23.62 -5.09 -9.61
N LEU A 389 23.20 -4.06 -8.89
CA LEU A 389 24.03 -2.91 -8.52
C LEU A 389 24.75 -3.21 -7.20
N THR A 390 25.99 -3.64 -7.30
CA THR A 390 26.87 -3.86 -6.15
C THR A 390 27.61 -2.56 -5.86
N THR A 391 27.06 -1.74 -4.99
CA THR A 391 27.57 -0.40 -4.74
C THR A 391 28.77 -0.42 -3.81
N VAL A 392 29.91 0.02 -4.31
CA VAL A 392 31.16 0.22 -3.54
C VAL A 392 31.48 1.70 -3.37
N ASP A 393 30.91 2.59 -4.22
CA ASP A 393 31.06 4.04 -4.21
C ASP A 393 29.86 4.68 -4.95
N ASP A 394 29.99 5.89 -5.49
CA ASP A 394 28.94 6.60 -6.26
C ASP A 394 28.55 5.84 -7.54
N TYR A 395 27.30 5.40 -7.61
CA TYR A 395 26.70 4.72 -8.76
C TYR A 395 25.77 5.61 -9.60
N THR A 396 25.82 6.93 -9.37
CA THR A 396 24.97 7.91 -10.07
C THR A 396 25.14 7.83 -11.59
N GLU A 397 26.35 7.63 -12.09
CA GLU A 397 26.61 7.48 -13.52
C GLU A 397 25.98 6.20 -14.08
N VAL A 398 26.19 5.04 -13.44
CA VAL A 398 25.57 3.77 -13.84
C VAL A 398 24.05 3.91 -13.86
N CYS A 399 23.44 4.52 -12.82
CA CYS A 399 22.00 4.73 -12.77
C CYS A 399 21.47 5.62 -13.90
N ARG A 400 22.22 6.66 -14.32
CA ARG A 400 21.86 7.46 -15.50
C ARG A 400 21.92 6.63 -16.78
N LEU A 401 22.96 5.82 -16.97
CA LEU A 401 23.08 4.92 -18.11
C LEU A 401 21.93 3.92 -18.16
N LEU A 402 21.53 3.33 -17.01
CA LEU A 402 20.36 2.46 -16.93
C LEU A 402 19.05 3.19 -17.28
N ALA A 403 18.90 4.43 -16.81
CA ALA A 403 17.76 5.28 -17.17
C ALA A 403 17.70 5.55 -18.68
N ASP A 404 18.84 5.84 -19.30
CA ASP A 404 18.96 6.05 -20.75
C ASP A 404 18.63 4.76 -21.54
N VAL A 405 19.11 3.59 -21.07
CA VAL A 405 18.74 2.29 -21.64
C VAL A 405 17.24 2.06 -21.51
N ARG A 406 16.68 2.32 -20.34
CA ARG A 406 15.22 2.14 -20.07
C ARG A 406 14.37 3.01 -20.98
N ALA A 407 14.82 4.24 -21.28
CA ALA A 407 14.07 5.17 -22.13
C ALA A 407 13.94 4.70 -23.59
N ARG A 408 14.86 3.86 -24.08
CA ARG A 408 14.89 3.35 -25.46
C ARG A 408 14.46 1.90 -25.62
N THR A 409 14.09 1.21 -24.52
CA THR A 409 13.59 -0.17 -24.57
C THR A 409 12.19 -0.31 -24.04
N ARG A 410 11.46 -1.33 -24.54
CA ARG A 410 10.20 -1.80 -23.96
C ARG A 410 10.38 -3.02 -23.06
N CYS A 411 11.59 -3.59 -23.01
CA CYS A 411 11.91 -4.71 -22.14
C CYS A 411 11.72 -4.30 -20.68
N ALA A 412 11.19 -5.18 -19.87
CA ALA A 412 11.05 -4.96 -18.44
C ALA A 412 12.43 -4.85 -17.78
N MET A 413 12.60 -3.90 -16.85
CA MET A 413 13.85 -3.69 -16.14
C MET A 413 13.59 -3.54 -14.65
N ILE A 414 14.31 -4.32 -13.83
CA ILE A 414 14.28 -4.31 -12.36
C ILE A 414 15.71 -4.19 -11.89
N ALA A 415 16.01 -3.24 -11.01
CA ALA A 415 17.33 -3.14 -10.40
C ALA A 415 17.37 -3.82 -9.04
N LEU A 416 18.36 -4.69 -8.82
CA LEU A 416 18.70 -5.19 -7.49
C LEU A 416 19.82 -4.34 -6.90
N TRP A 417 19.55 -3.71 -5.77
CA TRP A 417 20.49 -2.85 -5.09
C TRP A 417 21.18 -3.57 -3.94
N ASN A 418 22.39 -4.09 -4.20
CA ASN A 418 23.21 -4.79 -3.21
C ASN A 418 24.32 -3.85 -2.72
N GLY A 419 24.06 -3.14 -1.63
CA GLY A 419 25.03 -2.21 -1.07
C GLY A 419 24.44 -1.27 -0.02
N GLY A 420 25.23 -0.29 0.39
CA GLY A 420 24.81 0.71 1.37
C GLY A 420 23.67 1.60 0.85
N SER A 421 22.89 2.17 1.78
CA SER A 421 21.72 3.02 1.48
C SER A 421 22.09 4.48 1.19
N TYR A 422 23.35 4.78 0.92
CA TYR A 422 23.89 6.13 1.02
C TYR A 422 23.56 7.04 -0.17
N GLU A 423 23.08 6.49 -1.28
CA GLU A 423 22.90 7.27 -2.49
C GLU A 423 21.44 7.51 -2.83
N THR A 424 20.84 8.44 -2.11
CA THR A 424 19.46 8.89 -2.38
C THR A 424 19.30 9.32 -3.85
N ARG A 425 20.28 10.02 -4.42
CA ARG A 425 20.21 10.51 -5.80
C ARG A 425 20.21 9.40 -6.84
N SER A 426 21.04 8.38 -6.67
CA SER A 426 21.07 7.21 -7.58
C SER A 426 19.73 6.49 -7.63
N ARG A 427 19.11 6.29 -6.45
CA ARG A 427 17.78 5.67 -6.35
C ARG A 427 16.68 6.54 -6.93
N GLU A 428 16.77 7.86 -6.76
CA GLU A 428 15.84 8.82 -7.38
C GLU A 428 15.87 8.73 -8.92
N ILE A 429 17.07 8.65 -9.52
CA ILE A 429 17.22 8.50 -10.97
C ILE A 429 16.53 7.23 -11.48
N LEU A 430 16.73 6.08 -10.82
CA LEU A 430 16.09 4.84 -11.22
C LEU A 430 14.57 4.93 -11.09
N ARG A 431 14.06 5.55 -10.01
CA ARG A 431 12.63 5.76 -9.80
C ARG A 431 12.02 6.70 -10.85
N GLU A 432 12.68 7.83 -11.15
CA GLU A 432 12.25 8.77 -12.20
C GLU A 432 12.19 8.09 -13.58
N ALA A 433 13.08 7.11 -13.82
CA ALA A 433 13.07 6.27 -15.02
C ALA A 433 12.06 5.11 -14.99
N ALA A 434 11.23 5.01 -13.96
CA ALA A 434 10.31 3.89 -13.75
C ALA A 434 11.00 2.51 -13.73
N ILE A 435 12.15 2.41 -13.09
CA ILE A 435 12.88 1.18 -12.82
C ILE A 435 12.65 0.82 -11.34
N PRO A 436 11.89 -0.25 -11.03
CA PRO A 436 11.74 -0.74 -9.67
C PRO A 436 13.09 -1.13 -9.06
N VAL A 437 13.30 -0.79 -7.79
CA VAL A 437 14.54 -1.09 -7.07
C VAL A 437 14.24 -1.95 -5.86
N PHE A 438 14.90 -3.09 -5.77
CA PHE A 438 14.78 -4.00 -4.63
C PHE A 438 16.13 -4.19 -3.95
N HIS A 439 16.07 -4.50 -2.65
CA HIS A 439 17.22 -4.92 -1.86
C HIS A 439 17.17 -6.44 -1.73
N SER A 440 18.12 -7.15 -2.31
CA SER A 440 18.36 -8.62 -2.25
C SER A 440 17.12 -9.48 -1.96
#